data_3adbe7d54e364777dcd2e7f44d030837
#
_entry.id   3adbe7d54e364777dcd2e7f44d030837
#
_cell.length_a   1.000
_cell.length_b   1.000
_cell.length_c   1.000
_cell.angle_alpha   90.00
_cell.angle_beta   90.00
_cell.angle_gamma   90.00
#
_symmetry.space_group_name_H-M   'P 1'
#
loop_
_entity.id
_entity.type
_entity.pdbx_description
1 polymer ?
#
loop_
_entity_poly.entity_id
_entity_poly.type
_entity_poly.pdbx_seq_one_letter_code
_entity_poly.pdbx_strand_id
1 'polypeptide(L)'
;SHICKKLKFIGIDSEGALQQYWNIMAFTLHKLPDDIDLKLAALIEPLAVACHDVRRSGLKAGEVAVVLGGGPIGALVAMVAKTTGAKIVVSEVNPVRIKLLKEMGFDVISPAEQDLLEYVKKISNGSLADVVFEVAVFRVRLTL
;
A
#
# COMPACT_ATOMS: atom_id res chain seq x y z
N SER A 1 -12.84 -7.49 17.85
CA SER A 1 -12.79 -6.13 17.30
C SER A 1 -11.34 -5.65 17.22
N HIS A 2 -10.93 -5.06 16.11
CA HIS A 2 -9.58 -4.49 15.91
C HIS A 2 -9.27 -3.29 16.85
N ILE A 3 -10.26 -2.76 17.54
CA ILE A 3 -10.11 -1.69 18.54
C ILE A 3 -10.21 -2.22 19.99
N CYS A 4 -10.07 -3.52 20.20
CA CYS A 4 -10.13 -4.12 21.53
C CYS A 4 -8.91 -3.72 22.37
N LYS A 5 -9.12 -3.19 23.58
CA LYS A 5 -8.04 -2.83 24.50
C LYS A 5 -7.18 -4.04 24.96
N LYS A 6 -7.70 -5.26 24.81
CA LYS A 6 -7.02 -6.52 25.11
C LYS A 6 -6.69 -7.30 23.84
N LEU A 7 -6.51 -6.59 22.72
CA LEU A 7 -6.15 -7.21 21.44
C LEU A 7 -4.82 -7.95 21.60
N LYS A 8 -4.80 -9.18 21.12
CA LYS A 8 -3.57 -9.97 20.95
C LYS A 8 -3.41 -10.28 19.49
N PHE A 9 -2.24 -9.96 18.95
CA PHE A 9 -1.90 -10.25 17.55
C PHE A 9 -1.37 -11.67 17.45
N ILE A 10 -1.98 -12.45 16.58
CA ILE A 10 -1.50 -13.77 16.19
C ILE A 10 -0.14 -13.62 15.49
N GLY A 11 0.84 -14.39 15.93
CA GLY A 11 2.20 -14.32 15.43
C GLY A 11 3.10 -13.28 16.12
N ILE A 12 2.54 -12.43 17.02
CA ILE A 12 3.28 -11.48 17.85
C ILE A 12 3.05 -11.78 19.33
N ASP A 13 1.81 -11.76 19.79
CA ASP A 13 1.43 -12.01 21.18
C ASP A 13 1.09 -13.50 21.45
N SER A 14 1.02 -14.29 20.41
CA SER A 14 0.77 -15.73 20.43
C SER A 14 1.45 -16.41 19.25
N GLU A 15 1.40 -17.74 19.21
CA GLU A 15 1.90 -18.52 18.09
C GLU A 15 1.23 -18.12 16.77
N GLY A 16 2.01 -18.13 15.70
CA GLY A 16 1.58 -17.75 14.36
C GLY A 16 1.56 -18.94 13.37
N ALA A 17 1.28 -18.65 12.12
CA ALA A 17 1.06 -19.64 11.07
C ALA A 17 2.34 -20.32 10.50
N LEU A 18 3.56 -19.90 10.88
CA LEU A 18 4.81 -20.47 10.40
C LEU A 18 5.14 -21.79 11.11
N GLN A 19 4.27 -22.79 11.00
CA GLN A 19 4.40 -24.10 11.60
C GLN A 19 3.62 -25.16 10.78
N GLN A 20 3.94 -26.45 10.96
CA GLN A 20 3.27 -27.52 10.22
C GLN A 20 1.82 -27.73 10.65
N TYR A 21 1.53 -27.59 11.94
CA TYR A 21 0.21 -27.77 12.53
C TYR A 21 -0.08 -26.62 13.49
N TRP A 22 -1.26 -26.08 13.40
CA TRP A 22 -1.64 -24.94 14.20
C TRP A 22 -3.11 -25.04 14.65
N ASN A 23 -3.34 -24.94 15.94
CA ASN A 23 -4.68 -24.87 16.50
C ASN A 23 -5.18 -23.43 16.50
N ILE A 24 -6.18 -23.15 15.69
CA ILE A 24 -6.78 -21.82 15.56
C ILE A 24 -8.29 -21.90 15.64
N MET A 25 -8.92 -20.81 16.07
CA MET A 25 -10.38 -20.72 16.13
C MET A 25 -10.98 -20.71 14.72
N ALA A 26 -11.87 -21.67 14.43
CA ALA A 26 -12.41 -21.89 13.10
C ALA A 26 -13.10 -20.64 12.49
N PHE A 27 -13.71 -19.78 13.32
CA PHE A 27 -14.36 -18.56 12.83
C PHE A 27 -13.40 -17.49 12.29
N THR A 28 -12.09 -17.65 12.51
CA THR A 28 -11.06 -16.76 11.93
C THR A 28 -10.57 -17.22 10.58
N LEU A 29 -11.00 -18.41 10.13
CA LEU A 29 -10.58 -19.01 8.87
C LEU A 29 -11.54 -18.61 7.75
N HIS A 30 -10.97 -18.27 6.61
CA HIS A 30 -11.70 -18.06 5.37
C HIS A 30 -11.28 -19.10 4.35
N LYS A 31 -12.23 -19.87 3.83
CA LYS A 31 -11.95 -20.81 2.75
C LYS A 31 -11.57 -20.03 1.49
N LEU A 32 -10.44 -20.39 0.91
CA LEU A 32 -10.01 -19.85 -0.38
C LEU A 32 -10.71 -20.62 -1.52
N PRO A 33 -10.92 -20.00 -2.70
CA PRO A 33 -11.26 -20.72 -3.91
C PRO A 33 -10.24 -21.82 -4.22
N ASP A 34 -10.70 -22.94 -4.74
CA ASP A 34 -9.85 -24.12 -4.95
C ASP A 34 -8.82 -23.91 -6.08
N ASP A 35 -9.03 -22.92 -6.95
CA ASP A 35 -8.19 -22.57 -8.10
C ASP A 35 -7.17 -21.45 -7.82
N ILE A 36 -7.13 -20.91 -6.61
CA ILE A 36 -6.14 -19.85 -6.28
C ILE A 36 -4.76 -20.45 -5.99
N ASP A 37 -3.73 -19.90 -6.60
CA ASP A 37 -2.35 -20.21 -6.25
C ASP A 37 -2.04 -19.73 -4.81
N LEU A 38 -1.52 -20.61 -3.97
CA LEU A 38 -1.18 -20.29 -2.58
C LEU A 38 -0.13 -19.17 -2.45
N LYS A 39 0.73 -18.99 -3.46
CA LYS A 39 1.68 -17.86 -3.50
C LYS A 39 0.95 -16.52 -3.66
N LEU A 40 -0.12 -16.50 -4.47
CA LEU A 40 -0.98 -15.33 -4.60
C LEU A 40 -1.85 -15.15 -3.36
N ALA A 41 -2.36 -16.24 -2.80
CA ALA A 41 -3.16 -16.22 -1.58
C ALA A 41 -2.41 -15.59 -0.39
N ALA A 42 -1.09 -15.73 -0.32
CA ALA A 42 -0.26 -15.08 0.70
C ALA A 42 -0.31 -13.54 0.63
N LEU A 43 -0.72 -12.95 -0.49
CA LEU A 43 -0.89 -11.50 -0.64
C LEU A 43 -2.25 -10.99 -0.17
N ILE A 44 -3.20 -11.87 0.18
CA ILE A 44 -4.57 -11.46 0.54
C ILE A 44 -4.57 -10.53 1.76
N GLU A 45 -3.76 -10.84 2.79
CA GLU A 45 -3.68 -10.02 4.00
C GLU A 45 -3.15 -8.60 3.68
N PRO A 46 -1.96 -8.42 3.09
CA PRO A 46 -1.46 -7.08 2.78
C PRO A 46 -2.32 -6.34 1.73
N LEU A 47 -2.96 -7.06 0.82
CA LEU A 47 -3.92 -6.47 -0.11
C LEU A 47 -5.17 -5.97 0.62
N ALA A 48 -5.66 -6.68 1.63
CA ALA A 48 -6.79 -6.25 2.44
C ALA A 48 -6.47 -4.95 3.20
N VAL A 49 -5.23 -4.79 3.68
CA VAL A 49 -4.75 -3.54 4.29
C VAL A 49 -4.80 -2.41 3.25
N ALA A 50 -4.24 -2.60 2.06
CA ALA A 50 -4.28 -1.60 0.99
C ALA A 50 -5.71 -1.20 0.61
N CYS A 51 -6.61 -2.17 0.48
CA CYS A 51 -8.04 -1.91 0.21
C CYS A 51 -8.69 -1.11 1.34
N HIS A 52 -8.36 -1.41 2.59
CA HIS A 52 -8.87 -0.68 3.74
C HIS A 52 -8.42 0.78 3.73
N ASP A 53 -7.14 1.02 3.51
CA ASP A 53 -6.54 2.35 3.53
C ASP A 53 -7.08 3.23 2.40
N VAL A 54 -7.14 2.70 1.18
CA VAL A 54 -7.69 3.42 0.02
C VAL A 54 -9.18 3.71 0.24
N ARG A 55 -9.96 2.77 0.76
CA ARG A 55 -11.37 3.02 1.09
C ARG A 55 -11.52 4.10 2.16
N ARG A 56 -10.67 4.10 3.19
CA ARG A 56 -10.71 5.09 4.27
C ARG A 56 -10.31 6.48 3.82
N SER A 57 -9.40 6.60 2.85
CA SER A 57 -8.96 7.90 2.33
C SER A 57 -10.09 8.64 1.60
N GLY A 58 -11.10 7.91 1.11
CA GLY A 58 -12.17 8.50 0.32
C GLY A 58 -11.74 8.97 -1.06
N LEU A 59 -10.58 8.53 -1.55
CA LEU A 59 -10.01 8.89 -2.85
C LEU A 59 -10.99 8.66 -4.01
N LYS A 60 -11.13 9.65 -4.89
CA LYS A 60 -12.09 9.67 -5.98
C LYS A 60 -11.42 9.75 -7.35
N ALA A 61 -12.18 9.40 -8.38
CA ALA A 61 -11.74 9.56 -9.75
C ALA A 61 -11.36 11.01 -10.07
N GLY A 62 -10.24 11.20 -10.76
CA GLY A 62 -9.72 12.51 -11.15
C GLY A 62 -8.87 13.21 -10.09
N GLU A 63 -8.92 12.80 -8.83
CA GLU A 63 -8.04 13.28 -7.77
C GLU A 63 -6.59 12.81 -7.96
N VAL A 64 -5.66 13.44 -7.27
CA VAL A 64 -4.23 13.11 -7.27
C VAL A 64 -3.86 12.48 -5.93
N ALA A 65 -3.32 11.28 -5.96
CA ALA A 65 -2.78 10.62 -4.77
C ALA A 65 -1.28 10.38 -4.91
N VAL A 66 -0.56 10.60 -3.81
CA VAL A 66 0.87 10.30 -3.68
C VAL A 66 1.06 9.12 -2.74
N VAL A 67 1.86 8.15 -3.15
CA VAL A 67 2.30 7.04 -2.31
C VAL A 67 3.78 7.24 -1.99
N LEU A 68 4.09 7.48 -0.72
CA LEU A 68 5.46 7.63 -0.24
C LEU A 68 6.02 6.25 0.15
N GLY A 69 6.92 5.73 -0.68
CA GLY A 69 7.49 4.39 -0.57
C GLY A 69 6.87 3.40 -1.55
N GLY A 70 7.71 2.86 -2.44
CA GLY A 70 7.33 1.87 -3.47
C GLY A 70 7.67 0.42 -3.09
N GLY A 71 7.70 0.11 -1.79
CA GLY A 71 7.85 -1.25 -1.28
C GLY A 71 6.60 -2.11 -1.54
N PRO A 72 6.55 -3.36 -1.04
CA PRO A 72 5.41 -4.25 -1.30
C PRO A 72 4.05 -3.64 -0.93
N ILE A 73 3.95 -3.01 0.22
CA ILE A 73 2.70 -2.37 0.66
C ILE A 73 2.37 -1.15 -0.22
N GLY A 74 3.37 -0.30 -0.52
CA GLY A 74 3.17 0.86 -1.39
C GLY A 74 2.73 0.49 -2.79
N ALA A 75 3.28 -0.58 -3.36
CA ALA A 75 2.85 -1.11 -4.64
C ALA A 75 1.39 -1.58 -4.60
N LEU A 76 0.98 -2.31 -3.56
CA LEU A 76 -0.41 -2.74 -3.38
C LEU A 76 -1.36 -1.56 -3.20
N VAL A 77 -0.98 -0.57 -2.38
CA VAL A 77 -1.76 0.67 -2.22
C VAL A 77 -1.91 1.40 -3.55
N ALA A 78 -0.82 1.56 -4.31
CA ALA A 78 -0.85 2.19 -5.63
C ALA A 78 -1.75 1.44 -6.62
N MET A 79 -1.70 0.10 -6.65
CA MET A 79 -2.58 -0.73 -7.47
C MET A 79 -4.05 -0.55 -7.13
N VAL A 80 -4.39 -0.61 -5.83
CA VAL A 80 -5.78 -0.42 -5.37
C VAL A 80 -6.24 1.02 -5.63
N ALA A 81 -5.41 2.02 -5.31
CA ALA A 81 -5.74 3.42 -5.55
C ALA A 81 -6.00 3.71 -7.04
N LYS A 82 -5.23 3.09 -7.95
CA LYS A 82 -5.43 3.21 -9.40
C LYS A 82 -6.83 2.76 -9.85
N THR A 83 -7.45 1.81 -9.14
CA THR A 83 -8.81 1.34 -9.49
C THR A 83 -9.90 2.37 -9.22
N THR A 84 -9.62 3.41 -8.43
CA THR A 84 -10.58 4.50 -8.18
C THR A 84 -10.70 5.47 -9.35
N GLY A 85 -9.78 5.41 -10.32
CA GLY A 85 -9.69 6.39 -11.40
C GLY A 85 -8.91 7.66 -11.04
N ALA A 86 -8.23 7.68 -9.89
CA ALA A 86 -7.33 8.77 -9.50
C ALA A 86 -5.99 8.69 -10.23
N LYS A 87 -5.28 9.81 -10.29
CA LYS A 87 -3.89 9.88 -10.75
C LYS A 87 -2.97 9.49 -9.61
N ILE A 88 -2.15 8.47 -9.81
CA ILE A 88 -1.27 7.93 -8.77
C ILE A 88 0.19 8.23 -9.08
N VAL A 89 0.88 8.86 -8.14
CA VAL A 89 2.33 9.08 -8.17
C VAL A 89 2.97 8.32 -7.01
N VAL A 90 4.01 7.56 -7.31
CA VAL A 90 4.79 6.84 -6.29
C VAL A 90 6.14 7.52 -6.12
N SER A 91 6.52 7.86 -4.90
CA SER A 91 7.85 8.33 -4.56
C SER A 91 8.68 7.17 -4.01
N GLU A 92 9.80 6.84 -4.67
CA GLU A 92 10.67 5.72 -4.28
C GLU A 92 12.14 6.07 -4.55
N VAL A 93 13.04 5.58 -3.70
CA VAL A 93 14.49 5.83 -3.81
C VAL A 93 15.28 4.62 -4.33
N ASN A 94 14.74 3.42 -4.19
CA ASN A 94 15.40 2.21 -4.62
C ASN A 94 15.27 2.00 -6.14
N PRO A 95 16.39 1.94 -6.91
CA PRO A 95 16.33 1.91 -8.37
C PRO A 95 15.64 0.64 -8.91
N VAL A 96 15.75 -0.50 -8.21
CA VAL A 96 15.10 -1.74 -8.64
C VAL A 96 13.58 -1.62 -8.51
N ARG A 97 13.10 -1.04 -7.40
CA ARG A 97 11.67 -0.82 -7.19
C ARG A 97 11.12 0.24 -8.15
N ILE A 98 11.86 1.31 -8.40
CA ILE A 98 11.49 2.33 -9.40
C ILE A 98 11.28 1.68 -10.76
N LYS A 99 12.23 0.84 -11.20
CA LYS A 99 12.12 0.12 -12.47
C LYS A 99 10.87 -0.74 -12.52
N LEU A 100 10.65 -1.57 -11.50
CA LEU A 100 9.50 -2.47 -11.41
C LEU A 100 8.17 -1.70 -11.46
N LEU A 101 8.04 -0.64 -10.69
CA LEU A 101 6.82 0.16 -10.65
C LEU A 101 6.55 0.88 -11.98
N LYS A 102 7.59 1.35 -12.67
CA LYS A 102 7.46 1.91 -14.03
C LYS A 102 7.00 0.85 -15.04
N GLU A 103 7.54 -0.38 -14.95
CA GLU A 103 7.09 -1.51 -15.77
C GLU A 103 5.62 -1.88 -15.51
N MET A 104 5.14 -1.69 -14.27
CA MET A 104 3.73 -1.85 -13.89
C MET A 104 2.84 -0.68 -14.35
N GLY A 105 3.41 0.33 -15.02
CA GLY A 105 2.68 1.48 -15.56
C GLY A 105 2.29 2.51 -14.50
N PHE A 106 3.09 2.66 -13.45
CA PHE A 106 2.96 3.75 -12.50
C PHE A 106 3.86 4.92 -12.85
N ASP A 107 3.43 6.10 -12.45
CA ASP A 107 4.23 7.31 -12.46
C ASP A 107 5.10 7.34 -11.20
N VAL A 108 6.42 7.27 -11.36
CA VAL A 108 7.36 7.08 -10.26
C VAL A 108 8.40 8.19 -10.26
N ILE A 109 8.49 8.89 -9.13
CA ILE A 109 9.43 9.98 -8.89
C ILE A 109 10.52 9.51 -7.92
N SER A 110 11.78 9.70 -8.31
CA SER A 110 12.93 9.59 -7.42
C SER A 110 13.19 10.96 -6.79
N PRO A 111 13.08 11.12 -5.46
CA PRO A 111 13.36 12.41 -4.81
C PRO A 111 14.82 12.88 -4.97
N ALA A 112 15.73 11.98 -5.37
CA ALA A 112 17.12 12.33 -5.68
C ALA A 112 17.27 12.99 -7.07
N GLU A 113 16.31 12.79 -7.96
CA GLU A 113 16.37 13.24 -9.36
C GLU A 113 15.38 14.36 -9.67
N GLN A 114 14.24 14.37 -8.96
CA GLN A 114 13.14 15.30 -9.23
C GLN A 114 12.43 15.71 -7.94
N ASP A 115 12.08 16.98 -7.82
CA ASP A 115 11.25 17.50 -6.74
C ASP A 115 9.82 16.98 -6.86
N LEU A 116 9.38 16.21 -5.86
CA LEU A 116 8.07 15.60 -5.81
C LEU A 116 6.96 16.65 -5.74
N LEU A 117 7.17 17.72 -4.96
CA LEU A 117 6.17 18.77 -4.75
C LEU A 117 5.89 19.52 -6.05
N GLU A 118 6.95 19.91 -6.75
CA GLU A 118 6.84 20.59 -8.05
C GLU A 118 6.20 19.69 -9.10
N TYR A 119 6.53 18.40 -9.08
CA TYR A 119 5.89 17.44 -9.96
C TYR A 119 4.38 17.32 -9.71
N VAL A 120 3.99 17.18 -8.44
CA VAL A 120 2.57 17.06 -8.03
C VAL A 120 1.81 18.33 -8.40
N LYS A 121 2.35 19.52 -8.17
CA LYS A 121 1.75 20.79 -8.61
C LYS A 121 1.51 20.82 -10.11
N LYS A 122 2.47 20.34 -10.90
CA LYS A 122 2.33 20.31 -12.37
C LYS A 122 1.16 19.44 -12.83
N ILE A 123 1.01 18.22 -12.26
CA ILE A 123 -0.05 17.28 -12.70
C ILE A 123 -1.42 17.57 -12.10
N SER A 124 -1.48 18.38 -11.03
CA SER A 124 -2.70 18.80 -10.33
C SER A 124 -3.17 20.21 -10.72
N ASN A 125 -2.59 20.80 -11.78
CA ASN A 125 -2.91 22.17 -12.24
C ASN A 125 -2.71 23.23 -11.13
N GLY A 126 -1.62 23.11 -10.36
CA GLY A 126 -1.25 24.07 -9.32
C GLY A 126 -1.76 23.73 -7.91
N SER A 127 -2.61 22.72 -7.77
CA SER A 127 -3.00 22.17 -6.48
C SER A 127 -1.90 21.25 -5.92
N LEU A 128 -2.14 20.66 -4.76
CA LEU A 128 -1.33 19.58 -4.19
C LEU A 128 -2.04 18.24 -4.36
N ALA A 129 -1.48 17.20 -3.74
CA ALA A 129 -2.15 15.90 -3.68
C ALA A 129 -3.41 15.99 -2.80
N ASP A 130 -4.49 15.36 -3.25
CA ASP A 130 -5.73 15.23 -2.47
C ASP A 130 -5.55 14.20 -1.35
N VAL A 131 -4.74 13.16 -1.60
CA VAL A 131 -4.45 12.10 -0.63
C VAL A 131 -2.96 11.76 -0.67
N VAL A 132 -2.39 11.52 0.50
CA VAL A 132 -1.02 10.99 0.66
C VAL A 132 -1.07 9.70 1.48
N PHE A 133 -0.54 8.62 0.92
CA PHE A 133 -0.34 7.35 1.62
C PHE A 133 1.13 7.27 2.04
N GLU A 134 1.39 7.35 3.34
CA GLU A 134 2.72 7.16 3.87
C GLU A 134 2.93 5.68 4.23
N VAL A 135 3.82 5.01 3.50
CA VAL A 135 4.18 3.59 3.69
C VAL A 135 5.69 3.38 3.66
N ALA A 136 6.47 4.46 3.87
CA ALA A 136 7.92 4.41 3.92
C ALA A 136 8.40 4.07 5.34
N VAL A 137 9.38 3.19 5.44
CA VAL A 137 10.02 2.83 6.72
C VAL A 137 11.00 3.90 7.20
N PHE A 138 11.50 4.74 6.29
CA PHE A 138 12.45 5.81 6.62
C PHE A 138 11.73 7.16 6.77
N ARG A 139 12.12 7.93 7.80
CA ARG A 139 11.66 9.32 7.95
C ARG A 139 11.97 10.11 6.68
N VAL A 140 10.97 10.35 5.87
CA VAL A 140 11.00 11.46 4.93
C VAL A 140 10.97 12.71 5.79
N ARG A 141 12.05 13.50 5.82
CA ARG A 141 12.01 14.84 6.39
C ARG A 141 11.11 15.67 5.47
N LEU A 142 9.84 15.75 5.80
CA LEU A 142 8.98 16.78 5.27
C LEU A 142 9.47 18.09 5.90
N THR A 143 10.27 18.85 5.18
CA THR A 143 10.53 20.25 5.50
C THR A 143 9.26 20.98 5.10
N LEU A 144 8.42 21.30 6.09
CA LEU A 144 7.29 22.20 5.94
C LEU A 144 7.80 23.62 5.76
#